data_7bdce8c6640bf7ea755362aa3c5fb343
#
_entry.id   7bdce8c6640bf7ea755362aa3c5fb343
#
_cell.length_a   1.000
_cell.length_b   1.000
_cell.length_c   1.000
_cell.angle_alpha   90.00
_cell.angle_beta   90.00
_cell.angle_gamma   90.00
#
_symmetry.space_group_name_H-M   'P 1'
#
loop_
_entity.id
_entity.type
_entity.pdbx_description
1 polymer ?
#
loop_
_entity_poly.entity_id
_entity_poly.type
_entity_poly.pdbx_seq_one_letter_code
_entity_poly.pdbx_strand_id
1 'polypeptide(L)'
;MHNRLVIEVEPDRFEEMVAEALDGLPPELGRLMRNVAVTVEHNPGPRGLLGLYQGVPLTSRTSQYAGVLPDRITIYRQAICAICRTEAEVADQVRRTVIHEIAHHFGIDDGRLRELGWLLRPGGFC
;
A
#
# COMPACT_ATOMS: atom_id res chain seq x y z
N MET A 1 -7.28 4.38 -29.72
CA MET A 1 -6.55 4.94 -29.31
C MET A 1 -6.27 4.79 -28.01
N HIS A 2 -5.35 4.77 -27.61
CA HIS A 2 -5.08 4.50 -26.35
C HIS A 2 -5.37 5.60 -25.45
N ASN A 3 -5.47 5.27 -24.25
CA ASN A 3 -5.84 6.12 -23.21
C ASN A 3 -4.73 7.01 -22.80
N ARG A 4 -4.91 8.30 -22.86
CA ARG A 4 -3.92 9.16 -22.45
C ARG A 4 -4.07 9.61 -21.05
N LEU A 5 -5.08 9.10 -20.30
CA LEU A 5 -5.31 9.54 -18.96
C LEU A 5 -4.53 8.73 -17.94
N VAL A 6 -3.94 7.61 -18.34
CA VAL A 6 -3.16 6.81 -17.41
C VAL A 6 -1.70 7.19 -17.52
N ILE A 7 -0.93 6.89 -16.49
CA ILE A 7 0.47 7.17 -16.49
C ILE A 7 1.22 5.86 -16.38
N GLU A 8 2.41 5.82 -16.94
CA GLU A 8 3.29 4.69 -16.76
C GLU A 8 4.47 5.12 -15.93
N VAL A 9 4.76 4.36 -14.90
CA VAL A 9 5.91 4.62 -14.05
C VAL A 9 6.79 3.39 -14.12
N GLU A 10 8.07 3.61 -14.43
CA GLU A 10 9.02 2.51 -14.51
C GLU A 10 9.06 1.74 -13.20
N PRO A 11 9.28 0.43 -13.24
CA PRO A 11 9.29 -0.37 -12.03
C PRO A 11 10.22 0.17 -10.94
N ASP A 12 11.46 0.54 -11.31
CA ASP A 12 12.40 1.04 -10.31
C ASP A 12 11.92 2.34 -9.70
N ARG A 13 11.36 3.22 -10.51
CA ARG A 13 10.85 4.49 -10.00
C ARG A 13 9.66 4.26 -9.09
N PHE A 14 8.79 3.31 -9.45
CA PHE A 14 7.64 3.02 -8.62
C PHE A 14 8.10 2.49 -7.25
N GLU A 15 9.12 1.65 -7.24
CA GLU A 15 9.62 1.14 -5.96
C GLU A 15 10.21 2.24 -5.10
N GLU A 16 10.87 3.22 -5.72
CA GLU A 16 11.33 4.39 -4.97
C GLU A 16 10.16 5.14 -4.36
N MET A 17 9.07 5.28 -5.12
CA MET A 17 7.90 5.99 -4.62
C MET A 17 7.27 5.25 -3.45
N VAL A 18 7.26 3.93 -3.50
CA VAL A 18 6.76 3.15 -2.38
C VAL A 18 7.64 3.36 -1.15
N ALA A 19 8.95 3.33 -1.33
CA ALA A 19 9.86 3.56 -0.20
C ALA A 19 9.66 4.94 0.41
N GLU A 20 9.50 5.95 -0.44
CA GLU A 20 9.26 7.31 0.03
C GLU A 20 7.95 7.40 0.79
N ALA A 21 6.92 6.71 0.31
CA ALA A 21 5.63 6.72 0.99
C ALA A 21 5.74 6.10 2.38
N LEU A 22 6.49 5.01 2.48
CA LEU A 22 6.66 4.36 3.76
C LEU A 22 7.43 5.22 4.75
N ASP A 23 8.43 5.95 4.25
CA ASP A 23 9.20 6.85 5.11
C ASP A 23 8.36 7.98 5.66
N GLY A 24 7.30 8.36 4.97
CA GLY A 24 6.46 9.46 5.37
C GLY A 24 5.23 9.07 6.17
N LEU A 25 5.11 7.83 6.58
CA LEU A 25 3.93 7.42 7.34
C LEU A 25 3.93 8.01 8.75
N PRO A 26 2.74 8.26 9.30
CA PRO A 26 2.66 8.69 10.70
C PRO A 26 3.34 7.68 11.62
N PRO A 27 3.98 8.14 12.69
CA PRO A 27 4.73 7.23 13.56
C PRO A 27 3.90 6.08 14.13
N GLU A 28 2.64 6.34 14.43
CA GLU A 28 1.78 5.29 14.97
C GLU A 28 1.59 4.17 13.96
N LEU A 29 1.44 4.53 12.68
CA LEU A 29 1.33 3.52 11.64
C LEU A 29 2.65 2.81 11.43
N GLY A 30 3.75 3.55 11.52
CA GLY A 30 5.06 2.94 11.40
C GLY A 30 5.28 1.84 12.43
N ARG A 31 4.77 2.06 13.65
CA ARG A 31 4.89 1.03 14.66
C ARG A 31 4.10 -0.22 14.31
N LEU A 32 2.91 -0.04 13.74
CA LEU A 32 2.11 -1.19 13.32
C LEU A 32 2.79 -1.97 12.21
N MET A 33 3.63 -1.29 11.43
CA MET A 33 4.31 -1.92 10.32
C MET A 33 5.60 -2.63 10.69
N ARG A 34 5.93 -2.66 11.99
CA ARG A 34 7.23 -3.17 12.39
C ARG A 34 7.53 -4.57 11.86
N ASN A 35 6.52 -5.42 11.76
CA ASN A 35 6.71 -6.77 11.26
C ASN A 35 5.87 -7.02 10.02
N VAL A 36 5.89 -6.05 9.10
CA VAL A 36 5.13 -6.13 7.86
C VAL A 36 6.09 -5.85 6.71
N ALA A 37 6.17 -6.77 5.78
CA ALA A 37 6.97 -6.57 4.58
C ALA A 37 6.09 -5.94 3.50
N VAL A 38 6.63 -4.99 2.77
CA VAL A 38 5.92 -4.37 1.66
C VAL A 38 6.60 -4.76 0.37
N THR A 39 5.85 -5.33 -0.54
CA THR A 39 6.39 -5.74 -1.83
C THR A 39 5.57 -5.11 -2.95
N VAL A 40 6.18 -4.97 -4.10
CA VAL A 40 5.54 -4.41 -5.27
C VAL A 40 5.35 -5.52 -6.29
N GLU A 41 4.13 -5.62 -6.80
CA GLU A 41 3.85 -6.56 -7.86
C GLU A 41 3.77 -5.79 -9.16
N HIS A 42 4.65 -6.10 -10.11
CA HIS A 42 4.70 -5.38 -11.38
C HIS A 42 3.82 -6.01 -12.45
N ASN A 43 3.42 -7.25 -12.27
CA ASN A 43 2.50 -7.90 -13.17
C ASN A 43 1.08 -7.56 -12.80
N PRO A 44 0.13 -7.71 -13.71
CA PRO A 44 -1.26 -7.44 -13.36
C PRO A 44 -1.71 -8.32 -12.21
N GLY A 45 -2.36 -7.70 -11.23
CA GLY A 45 -2.87 -8.42 -10.08
C GLY A 45 -4.35 -8.71 -10.22
N PRO A 46 -4.99 -9.12 -9.14
CA PRO A 46 -6.43 -9.35 -9.15
C PRO A 46 -7.15 -8.07 -9.53
N ARG A 47 -8.26 -8.23 -10.28
CA ARG A 47 -8.96 -7.11 -10.80
C ARG A 47 -9.45 -6.21 -9.68
N GLY A 48 -9.23 -4.94 -9.82
CA GLY A 48 -9.72 -3.94 -8.89
C GLY A 48 -8.93 -3.75 -7.63
N LEU A 49 -7.88 -4.54 -7.42
CA LEU A 49 -7.07 -4.38 -6.23
C LEU A 49 -5.90 -3.45 -6.47
N LEU A 50 -5.75 -2.47 -5.61
CA LEU A 50 -4.58 -1.59 -5.62
C LEU A 50 -3.52 -2.11 -4.67
N GLY A 51 -3.94 -2.80 -3.62
CA GLY A 51 -3.05 -3.41 -2.66
C GLY A 51 -3.76 -4.52 -1.92
N LEU A 52 -3.00 -5.31 -1.18
CA LEU A 52 -3.55 -6.43 -0.46
C LEU A 52 -2.70 -6.73 0.76
N TYR A 53 -3.33 -6.80 1.93
CA TYR A 53 -2.66 -7.21 3.16
C TYR A 53 -2.87 -8.69 3.35
N GLN A 54 -1.78 -9.42 3.58
CA GLN A 54 -1.83 -10.85 3.82
C GLN A 54 -1.10 -11.16 5.11
N GLY A 55 -1.85 -11.64 6.09
CA GLY A 55 -1.24 -12.06 7.33
C GLY A 55 -0.71 -13.48 7.20
N VAL A 56 0.29 -13.79 7.98
CA VAL A 56 0.82 -15.14 8.03
C VAL A 56 0.00 -15.91 9.07
N PRO A 57 -0.64 -17.01 8.68
CA PRO A 57 -1.44 -17.78 9.63
C PRO A 57 -0.60 -18.25 10.80
N LEU A 58 -1.19 -18.25 11.99
CA LEU A 58 -0.48 -18.69 13.17
C LEU A 58 0.00 -20.14 13.05
N THR A 59 -0.74 -20.93 12.31
CA THR A 59 -0.34 -22.33 12.10
C THR A 59 0.95 -22.45 11.31
N SER A 60 1.33 -21.39 10.58
CA SER A 60 2.58 -21.39 9.83
C SER A 60 3.74 -20.87 10.65
N ARG A 61 3.47 -20.40 11.86
CA ARG A 61 4.51 -19.84 12.71
C ARG A 61 4.81 -20.84 13.79
N THR A 62 5.60 -21.84 13.43
CA THR A 62 5.87 -22.92 14.35
C THR A 62 7.13 -22.65 15.15
N SER A 63 7.35 -23.45 16.17
CA SER A 63 8.53 -23.33 16.99
C SER A 63 9.81 -23.63 16.22
N GLN A 64 9.70 -24.13 15.02
CA GLN A 64 10.87 -24.43 14.21
C GLN A 64 11.50 -23.19 13.62
N TYR A 65 10.76 -22.10 13.56
CA TYR A 65 11.31 -20.86 13.05
C TYR A 65 12.03 -20.13 14.14
N ALA A 66 13.24 -19.70 13.83
CA ALA A 66 14.01 -18.92 14.78
C ALA A 66 13.44 -17.52 14.92
N GLY A 67 12.65 -17.06 13.96
CA GLY A 67 12.07 -15.73 14.01
C GLY A 67 10.61 -15.77 13.61
N VAL A 68 10.02 -14.60 13.53
CA VAL A 68 8.62 -14.45 13.17
C VAL A 68 8.54 -14.10 11.70
N LEU A 69 7.71 -14.83 10.97
CA LEU A 69 7.47 -14.49 9.56
C LEU A 69 6.66 -13.21 9.51
N PRO A 70 7.04 -12.26 8.65
CA PRO A 70 6.31 -11.00 8.57
C PRO A 70 5.00 -11.18 7.81
N ASP A 71 4.01 -10.40 8.19
CA ASP A 71 2.86 -10.21 7.33
C ASP A 71 3.34 -9.44 6.09
N ARG A 72 2.50 -9.37 5.07
CA ARG A 72 2.90 -8.75 3.83
C ARG A 72 1.82 -7.85 3.28
N ILE A 73 2.23 -6.71 2.76
CA ILE A 73 1.36 -5.88 1.95
C ILE A 73 1.92 -5.90 0.53
N THR A 74 1.08 -6.23 -0.43
CA THR A 74 1.47 -6.19 -1.84
C THR A 74 0.84 -4.96 -2.47
N ILE A 75 1.64 -4.18 -3.19
CA ILE A 75 1.17 -2.98 -3.88
C ILE A 75 1.21 -3.28 -5.37
N TYR A 76 0.07 -3.09 -6.05
CA TYR A 76 -0.04 -3.46 -7.46
C TYR A 76 0.23 -2.25 -8.34
N ARG A 77 1.43 -2.21 -8.92
CA ARG A 77 1.87 -1.05 -9.69
C ARG A 77 0.95 -0.71 -10.85
N GLN A 78 0.60 -1.70 -11.66
CA GLN A 78 -0.20 -1.41 -12.84
C GLN A 78 -1.59 -0.91 -12.48
N ALA A 79 -2.18 -1.48 -11.43
CA ALA A 79 -3.52 -1.06 -11.02
C ALA A 79 -3.51 0.39 -10.54
N ILE A 80 -2.48 0.79 -9.79
CA ILE A 80 -2.40 2.15 -9.30
C ILE A 80 -2.15 3.11 -10.45
N CYS A 81 -1.22 2.77 -11.34
CA CYS A 81 -0.94 3.66 -12.47
C CYS A 81 -2.15 3.83 -13.39
N ALA A 82 -2.99 2.81 -13.46
CA ALA A 82 -4.15 2.86 -14.35
C ALA A 82 -5.19 3.89 -13.91
N ILE A 83 -5.17 4.31 -12.65
CA ILE A 83 -6.15 5.29 -12.17
C ILE A 83 -5.52 6.65 -11.88
N CYS A 84 -4.27 6.84 -12.25
CA CYS A 84 -3.56 8.09 -11.97
C CYS A 84 -3.11 8.72 -13.27
N ARG A 85 -2.89 10.04 -13.24
CA ARG A 85 -2.44 10.78 -14.41
C ARG A 85 -1.06 11.37 -14.25
N THR A 86 -0.59 11.53 -13.02
CA THR A 86 0.70 12.13 -12.76
C THR A 86 1.44 11.31 -11.72
N GLU A 87 2.75 11.52 -11.65
CA GLU A 87 3.53 10.86 -10.62
C GLU A 87 3.09 11.28 -9.22
N ALA A 88 2.69 12.54 -9.06
CA ALA A 88 2.22 12.99 -7.75
C ALA A 88 0.98 12.22 -7.34
N GLU A 89 0.08 11.96 -8.28
CA GLU A 89 -1.10 11.17 -7.97
C GLU A 89 -0.74 9.73 -7.64
N VAL A 90 0.25 9.18 -8.32
CA VAL A 90 0.71 7.82 -8.02
C VAL A 90 1.26 7.76 -6.61
N ALA A 91 2.11 8.72 -6.25
CA ALA A 91 2.69 8.75 -4.91
C ALA A 91 1.61 8.84 -3.84
N ASP A 92 0.61 9.70 -4.06
CA ASP A 92 -0.48 9.84 -3.12
C ASP A 92 -1.30 8.56 -3.03
N GLN A 93 -1.56 7.92 -4.17
CA GLN A 93 -2.34 6.69 -4.17
C GLN A 93 -1.60 5.55 -3.48
N VAL A 94 -0.28 5.47 -3.67
CA VAL A 94 0.52 4.47 -2.96
C VAL A 94 0.38 4.66 -1.46
N ARG A 95 0.53 5.90 -1.00
CA ARG A 95 0.42 6.20 0.42
C ARG A 95 -0.95 5.82 0.95
N ARG A 96 -2.01 6.18 0.23
CA ARG A 96 -3.36 5.85 0.66
C ARG A 96 -3.59 4.35 0.70
N THR A 97 -3.06 3.65 -0.28
CA THR A 97 -3.24 2.20 -0.35
C THR A 97 -2.58 1.51 0.84
N VAL A 98 -1.35 1.92 1.17
CA VAL A 98 -0.66 1.35 2.31
C VAL A 98 -1.43 1.62 3.60
N ILE A 99 -1.88 2.85 3.79
CA ILE A 99 -2.61 3.23 4.99
C ILE A 99 -3.91 2.43 5.11
N HIS A 100 -4.64 2.32 4.00
CA HIS A 100 -5.89 1.56 4.01
C HIS A 100 -5.69 0.11 4.37
N GLU A 101 -4.68 -0.52 3.78
CA GLU A 101 -4.47 -1.94 4.03
C GLU A 101 -4.07 -2.20 5.48
N ILE A 102 -3.20 -1.36 6.03
CA ILE A 102 -2.81 -1.52 7.41
C ILE A 102 -3.99 -1.25 8.34
N ALA A 103 -4.71 -0.18 8.07
CA ALA A 103 -5.81 0.22 8.93
C ALA A 103 -6.89 -0.86 8.97
N HIS A 104 -7.26 -1.39 7.82
CA HIS A 104 -8.28 -2.42 7.78
C HIS A 104 -7.84 -3.67 8.54
N HIS A 105 -6.58 -4.03 8.41
CA HIS A 105 -6.09 -5.21 9.11
C HIS A 105 -6.18 -5.03 10.61
N PHE A 106 -5.97 -3.83 11.11
CA PHE A 106 -6.01 -3.55 12.54
C PHE A 106 -7.34 -2.97 13.00
N GLY A 107 -8.37 -3.03 12.14
CA GLY A 107 -9.72 -2.64 12.55
C GLY A 107 -9.98 -1.15 12.61
N ILE A 108 -9.20 -0.35 11.92
CA ILE A 108 -9.39 1.09 11.89
C ILE A 108 -10.12 1.45 10.61
N ASP A 109 -11.30 2.05 10.73
CA ASP A 109 -12.08 2.36 9.53
C ASP A 109 -11.70 3.74 8.98
N ASP A 110 -12.25 4.05 7.81
CA ASP A 110 -11.90 5.29 7.11
C ASP A 110 -12.28 6.54 7.90
N GLY A 111 -13.40 6.49 8.61
CA GLY A 111 -13.80 7.62 9.43
C GLY A 111 -12.77 7.93 10.49
N ARG A 112 -12.25 6.88 11.13
CA ARG A 112 -11.24 7.05 12.15
C ARG A 112 -9.93 7.55 11.54
N LEU A 113 -9.60 7.08 10.35
CA LEU A 113 -8.38 7.56 9.68
C LEU A 113 -8.45 9.05 9.43
N ARG A 114 -9.61 9.54 9.03
CA ARG A 114 -9.75 10.97 8.80
C ARG A 114 -9.67 11.75 10.11
N GLU A 115 -10.27 11.22 11.18
CA GLU A 115 -10.17 11.86 12.47
C GLU A 115 -8.74 11.96 12.95
N LEU A 116 -7.95 10.93 12.68
CA LEU A 116 -6.54 10.93 13.09
C LEU A 116 -5.67 11.78 12.17
N GLY A 117 -6.19 12.19 11.03
CA GLY A 117 -5.42 12.98 10.08
C GLY A 117 -4.43 12.15 9.29
N TRP A 118 -4.55 10.83 9.35
CA TRP A 118 -3.62 9.96 8.63
C TRP A 118 -3.94 9.86 7.16
N LEU A 119 -5.22 10.02 6.80
CA LEU A 119 -5.63 9.97 5.41
C LEU A 119 -6.13 11.34 5.04
N LEU A 120 -5.32 12.09 4.33
CA LEU A 120 -5.67 13.44 3.96
C LEU A 120 -6.83 13.42 3.01
N ARG A 121 -7.51 14.57 2.91
CA ARG A 121 -8.61 14.65 2.02
C ARG A 121 -8.21 14.30 0.65
N PRO A 122 -8.97 13.49 0.00
CA PRO A 122 -8.63 13.10 -1.34
C PRO A 122 -8.70 14.31 -2.25
N GLY A 123 -7.94 14.32 -3.24
CA GLY A 123 -7.99 15.32 -4.24
C GLY A 123 -9.08 15.01 -5.22
N GLY A 124 -10.16 14.52 -4.76
CA GLY A 124 -11.28 14.24 -5.64
C GLY A 124 -11.26 12.87 -6.26
N PHE A 125 -10.42 11.97 -5.81
CA PHE A 125 -10.46 10.63 -6.35
C PHE A 125 -10.17 9.67 -5.26
N CYS A 126 -10.57 8.50 -5.49
CA CYS A 126 -10.50 7.41 -4.57
C CYS A 126 -10.31 7.75 -3.22
#